data_8014226dd2a89bc3d8a0380ff0cbf53e
#
_entry.id   8014226dd2a89bc3d8a0380ff0cbf53e
#
_cell.length_a   1.000
_cell.length_b   1.000
_cell.length_c   1.000
_cell.angle_alpha   90.00
_cell.angle_beta   90.00
_cell.angle_gamma   90.00
#
_symmetry.space_group_name_H-M   'P 1'
#
loop_
_entity.id
_entity.type
_entity.pdbx_description
1 polymer ?
#
loop_
_entity_poly.entity_id
_entity_poly.type
_entity_poly.pdbx_seq_one_letter_code
_entity_poly.pdbx_strand_id
1 'polypeptide(L)'
;MNISGIFMAIFDLFPVVLFLVGGIYYQRMLYNKMSKGAFALFSAGTIFTFVAGVFKATYKILLESRACDFTILNKCFFPMQTIGFVLAAAGLVAMLSYPQEKHAAYSFIPLPLLALPFLSETVKEFDGTMIFVVLMVLGVLVMDASLVYIAIKTKNYFIIIFIAISFVFTLGMGYLSTKPDLSDWIKEIVNTVGQALFMTSAIIFKKKGLDDINSLNLKKSKAE
;
A
#
# COMPACT_ATOMS: atom_id res chain seq x y z
N MET A 1 7.67 -9.55 -31.14
CA MET A 1 7.59 -9.97 -29.73
C MET A 1 8.91 -9.64 -29.07
N ASN A 2 8.92 -8.75 -28.09
CA ASN A 2 10.15 -8.36 -27.38
C ASN A 2 10.33 -9.26 -26.15
N ILE A 3 11.13 -10.31 -26.29
CA ILE A 3 11.32 -11.32 -25.22
C ILE A 3 11.86 -10.67 -23.95
N SER A 4 12.80 -9.74 -24.05
CA SER A 4 13.35 -9.00 -22.90
C SER A 4 12.27 -8.16 -22.20
N GLY A 5 11.39 -7.50 -22.97
CA GLY A 5 10.28 -6.74 -22.44
C GLY A 5 9.27 -7.59 -21.68
N ILE A 6 8.97 -8.81 -22.18
CA ILE A 6 8.07 -9.75 -21.49
C ILE A 6 8.68 -10.21 -20.17
N PHE A 7 9.97 -10.55 -20.14
CA PHE A 7 10.64 -10.94 -18.88
C PHE A 7 10.60 -9.81 -17.87
N MET A 8 10.82 -8.58 -18.28
CA MET A 8 10.72 -7.42 -17.40
C MET A 8 9.28 -7.22 -16.88
N ALA A 9 8.29 -7.34 -17.77
CA ALA A 9 6.87 -7.22 -17.35
C ALA A 9 6.44 -8.34 -16.38
N ILE A 10 6.98 -9.54 -16.51
CA ILE A 10 6.77 -10.62 -15.52
C ILE A 10 7.49 -10.28 -14.21
N PHE A 11 8.70 -9.70 -14.28
CA PHE A 11 9.43 -9.28 -13.09
C PHE A 11 8.70 -8.19 -12.30
N ASP A 12 7.92 -7.32 -12.96
CA ASP A 12 7.07 -6.31 -12.32
C ASP A 12 6.01 -6.93 -11.37
N LEU A 13 5.65 -8.20 -11.54
CA LEU A 13 4.77 -8.90 -10.60
C LEU A 13 5.45 -9.22 -9.27
N PHE A 14 6.78 -9.29 -9.25
CA PHE A 14 7.51 -9.68 -8.06
C PHE A 14 7.30 -8.73 -6.87
N PRO A 15 7.49 -7.39 -7.02
CA PRO A 15 7.18 -6.45 -5.94
C PRO A 15 5.70 -6.45 -5.55
N VAL A 16 4.79 -6.73 -6.49
CA VAL A 16 3.35 -6.82 -6.21
C VAL A 16 3.04 -8.01 -5.29
N VAL A 17 3.67 -9.15 -5.54
CA VAL A 17 3.53 -10.36 -4.67
C VAL A 17 4.16 -10.11 -3.29
N LEU A 18 5.32 -9.47 -3.21
CA LEU A 18 5.96 -9.12 -1.95
C LEU A 18 5.06 -8.18 -1.11
N PHE A 19 4.45 -7.18 -1.75
CA PHE A 19 3.48 -6.31 -1.10
C PHE A 19 2.26 -7.09 -0.59
N LEU A 20 1.71 -7.99 -1.40
CA LEU A 20 0.57 -8.83 -1.00
C LEU A 20 0.90 -9.66 0.24
N VAL A 21 2.05 -10.33 0.22
CA VAL A 21 2.50 -11.15 1.36
C VAL A 21 2.66 -10.29 2.61
N GLY A 22 3.34 -9.15 2.52
CA GLY A 22 3.47 -8.20 3.61
C GLY A 22 2.11 -7.72 4.12
N GLY A 23 1.20 -7.35 3.22
CA GLY A 23 -0.17 -6.94 3.52
C GLY A 23 -0.96 -8.03 4.28
N ILE A 24 -0.88 -9.29 3.85
CA ILE A 24 -1.52 -10.42 4.54
C ILE A 24 -0.95 -10.61 5.95
N TYR A 25 0.37 -10.48 6.13
CA TYR A 25 0.98 -10.57 7.45
C TYR A 25 0.50 -9.44 8.37
N TYR A 26 0.44 -8.19 7.89
CA TYR A 26 -0.12 -7.08 8.64
C TYR A 26 -1.61 -7.28 8.94
N GLN A 27 -2.42 -7.69 7.98
CA GLN A 27 -3.84 -7.98 8.20
C GLN A 27 -4.05 -9.02 9.30
N ARG A 28 -3.34 -10.15 9.23
CA ARG A 28 -3.43 -11.22 10.24
C ARG A 28 -3.02 -10.77 11.64
N MET A 29 -2.01 -9.93 11.72
CA MET A 29 -1.51 -9.38 12.97
C MET A 29 -2.49 -8.38 13.58
N LEU A 30 -3.07 -7.51 12.75
CA LEU A 30 -3.94 -6.42 13.17
C LEU A 30 -5.41 -6.84 13.35
N TYR A 31 -5.81 -8.01 12.86
CA TYR A 31 -7.20 -8.48 12.86
C TYR A 31 -7.89 -8.38 14.23
N ASN A 32 -7.22 -8.80 15.29
CA ASN A 32 -7.76 -8.76 16.67
C ASN A 32 -7.39 -7.46 17.43
N LYS A 33 -6.75 -6.50 16.76
CA LYS A 33 -6.26 -5.26 17.37
C LYS A 33 -6.97 -4.02 16.84
N MET A 34 -7.75 -4.18 15.78
CA MET A 34 -8.50 -3.12 15.11
C MET A 34 -10.00 -3.30 15.31
N SER A 35 -10.73 -2.19 15.33
CA SER A 35 -12.19 -2.26 15.17
C SER A 35 -12.54 -2.85 13.81
N LYS A 36 -13.75 -3.43 13.65
CA LYS A 36 -14.18 -4.02 12.38
C LYS A 36 -14.11 -3.03 11.22
N GLY A 37 -14.48 -1.76 11.45
CA GLY A 37 -14.41 -0.71 10.44
C GLY A 37 -12.97 -0.33 10.07
N ALA A 38 -12.10 -0.16 11.07
CA ALA A 38 -10.68 0.13 10.82
C ALA A 38 -10.00 -1.01 10.05
N PHE A 39 -10.31 -2.26 10.42
CA PHE A 39 -9.79 -3.44 9.72
C PHE A 39 -10.30 -3.53 8.28
N ALA A 40 -11.60 -3.24 8.04
CA ALA A 40 -12.17 -3.21 6.70
C ALA A 40 -11.49 -2.17 5.81
N LEU A 41 -11.23 -0.97 6.34
CA LEU A 41 -10.49 0.08 5.61
C LEU A 41 -9.06 -0.36 5.29
N PHE A 42 -8.33 -0.90 6.26
CA PHE A 42 -6.96 -1.36 6.06
C PHE A 42 -6.88 -2.50 5.05
N SER A 43 -7.78 -3.50 5.17
CA SER A 43 -7.83 -4.65 4.26
C SER A 43 -8.22 -4.24 2.85
N ALA A 44 -9.25 -3.40 2.70
CA ALA A 44 -9.63 -2.85 1.41
C ALA A 44 -8.46 -2.09 0.77
N GLY A 45 -7.77 -1.24 1.55
CA GLY A 45 -6.62 -0.48 1.09
C GLY A 45 -5.51 -1.36 0.55
N THR A 46 -5.12 -2.39 1.28
CA THR A 46 -4.07 -3.32 0.83
C THR A 46 -4.48 -4.13 -0.40
N ILE A 47 -5.75 -4.52 -0.51
CA ILE A 47 -6.27 -5.21 -1.70
C ILE A 47 -6.27 -4.27 -2.92
N PHE A 48 -6.72 -3.02 -2.78
CA PHE A 48 -6.70 -2.04 -3.88
C PHE A 48 -5.29 -1.80 -4.40
N THR A 49 -4.32 -1.63 -3.50
CA THR A 49 -2.92 -1.44 -3.88
C THR A 49 -2.36 -2.65 -4.62
N PHE A 50 -2.67 -3.86 -4.15
CA PHE A 50 -2.31 -5.10 -4.83
C PHE A 50 -2.92 -5.19 -6.23
N VAL A 51 -4.23 -4.98 -6.37
CA VAL A 51 -4.94 -5.05 -7.66
C VAL A 51 -4.41 -4.00 -8.64
N ALA A 52 -4.10 -2.79 -8.16
CA ALA A 52 -3.46 -1.76 -8.97
C ALA A 52 -2.13 -2.23 -9.56
N GLY A 53 -1.28 -2.86 -8.74
CA GLY A 53 -0.02 -3.44 -9.19
C GLY A 53 -0.20 -4.55 -10.24
N VAL A 54 -1.18 -5.45 -10.02
CA VAL A 54 -1.54 -6.49 -10.99
C VAL A 54 -2.00 -5.88 -12.32
N PHE A 55 -2.83 -4.84 -12.29
CA PHE A 55 -3.29 -4.16 -13.50
C PHE A 55 -2.13 -3.59 -14.31
N LYS A 56 -1.20 -2.90 -13.63
CA LYS A 56 0.00 -2.34 -14.29
C LYS A 56 0.87 -3.43 -14.92
N ALA A 57 1.16 -4.49 -14.20
CA ALA A 57 1.97 -5.59 -14.70
C ALA A 57 1.28 -6.32 -15.88
N THR A 58 -0.04 -6.57 -15.76
CA THR A 58 -0.82 -7.18 -16.83
C THR A 58 -0.81 -6.31 -18.09
N TYR A 59 -0.99 -4.98 -17.94
CA TYR A 59 -0.90 -4.05 -19.06
C TYR A 59 0.44 -4.18 -19.80
N LYS A 60 1.56 -4.17 -19.05
CA LYS A 60 2.89 -4.32 -19.65
C LYS A 60 3.07 -5.66 -20.39
N ILE A 61 2.57 -6.76 -19.79
CA ILE A 61 2.62 -8.08 -20.42
C ILE A 61 1.85 -8.09 -21.76
N LEU A 62 0.63 -7.54 -21.75
CA LEU A 62 -0.22 -7.47 -22.95
C LEU A 62 0.42 -6.61 -24.05
N LEU A 63 1.01 -5.47 -23.68
CA LEU A 63 1.67 -4.57 -24.60
C LEU A 63 2.93 -5.20 -25.22
N GLU A 64 3.83 -5.78 -24.43
CA GLU A 64 5.09 -6.38 -24.88
C GLU A 64 4.87 -7.68 -25.68
N SER A 65 3.81 -8.42 -25.35
CA SER A 65 3.40 -9.60 -26.14
C SER A 65 2.74 -9.24 -27.46
N ARG A 66 2.39 -7.95 -27.67
CA ARG A 66 1.60 -7.45 -28.81
C ARG A 66 0.23 -8.12 -28.94
N ALA A 67 -0.33 -8.60 -27.82
CA ALA A 67 -1.64 -9.23 -27.81
C ALA A 67 -2.76 -8.18 -27.96
N CYS A 68 -2.71 -7.12 -27.18
CA CYS A 68 -3.62 -5.97 -27.25
C CYS A 68 -3.05 -4.79 -26.47
N ASP A 69 -3.46 -3.57 -26.85
CA ASP A 69 -3.20 -2.36 -26.07
C ASP A 69 -4.42 -2.02 -25.22
N PHE A 70 -4.44 -2.54 -23.98
CA PHE A 70 -5.52 -2.32 -23.04
C PHE A 70 -5.18 -1.19 -22.06
N THR A 71 -5.01 0.01 -22.59
CA THR A 71 -4.56 1.23 -21.89
C THR A 71 -5.35 1.55 -20.63
N ILE A 72 -6.59 1.09 -20.47
CA ILE A 72 -7.42 1.32 -19.28
C ILE A 72 -6.79 0.73 -18.02
N LEU A 73 -6.08 -0.42 -18.13
CA LEU A 73 -5.40 -1.03 -16.98
C LEU A 73 -4.29 -0.13 -16.44
N ASN A 74 -3.55 0.53 -17.33
CA ASN A 74 -2.50 1.47 -16.95
C ASN A 74 -3.08 2.76 -16.35
N LYS A 75 -4.17 3.28 -16.94
CA LYS A 75 -4.85 4.49 -16.43
C LYS A 75 -5.46 4.28 -15.04
N CYS A 76 -5.96 3.10 -14.73
CA CYS A 76 -6.51 2.76 -13.42
C CYS A 76 -5.44 2.62 -12.33
N PHE A 77 -4.16 2.47 -12.67
CA PHE A 77 -3.08 2.20 -11.71
C PHE A 77 -2.98 3.26 -10.63
N PHE A 78 -2.72 4.52 -10.98
CA PHE A 78 -2.55 5.59 -9.99
C PHE A 78 -3.81 5.85 -9.16
N PRO A 79 -5.02 5.99 -9.72
CA PRO A 79 -6.23 6.16 -8.93
C PRO A 79 -6.44 5.03 -7.91
N MET A 80 -6.33 3.78 -8.33
CA MET A 80 -6.53 2.63 -7.45
C MET A 80 -5.46 2.53 -6.37
N GLN A 81 -4.20 2.78 -6.71
CA GLN A 81 -3.10 2.75 -5.76
C GLN A 81 -3.24 3.87 -4.72
N THR A 82 -3.64 5.06 -5.14
CA THR A 82 -3.92 6.20 -4.25
C THR A 82 -5.01 5.86 -3.25
N ILE A 83 -6.16 5.38 -3.73
CA ILE A 83 -7.27 4.95 -2.88
C ILE A 83 -6.78 3.86 -1.91
N GLY A 84 -6.00 2.90 -2.41
CA GLY A 84 -5.43 1.83 -1.62
C GLY A 84 -4.64 2.34 -0.43
N PHE A 85 -3.66 3.20 -0.64
CA PHE A 85 -2.83 3.74 0.43
C PHE A 85 -3.60 4.65 1.38
N VAL A 86 -4.51 5.49 0.88
CA VAL A 86 -5.34 6.37 1.73
C VAL A 86 -6.25 5.54 2.64
N LEU A 87 -6.90 4.50 2.12
CA LEU A 87 -7.74 3.61 2.93
C LEU A 87 -6.92 2.83 3.97
N ALA A 88 -5.74 2.31 3.59
CA ALA A 88 -4.86 1.61 4.51
C ALA A 88 -4.39 2.55 5.64
N ALA A 89 -3.99 3.77 5.29
CA ALA A 89 -3.62 4.81 6.26
C ALA A 89 -4.79 5.15 7.19
N ALA A 90 -5.98 5.39 6.63
CA ALA A 90 -7.18 5.69 7.43
C ALA A 90 -7.53 4.56 8.40
N GLY A 91 -7.38 3.29 7.99
CA GLY A 91 -7.57 2.14 8.85
C GLY A 91 -6.61 2.12 10.04
N LEU A 92 -5.32 2.40 9.81
CA LEU A 92 -4.31 2.47 10.88
C LEU A 92 -4.54 3.67 11.81
N VAL A 93 -4.85 4.83 11.27
CA VAL A 93 -5.18 6.02 12.08
C VAL A 93 -6.42 5.78 12.93
N ALA A 94 -7.47 5.16 12.37
CA ALA A 94 -8.66 4.79 13.10
C ALA A 94 -8.35 3.83 14.26
N MET A 95 -7.46 2.85 14.06
CA MET A 95 -6.99 1.95 15.12
C MET A 95 -6.29 2.72 16.25
N LEU A 96 -5.47 3.71 15.91
CA LEU A 96 -4.70 4.48 16.89
C LEU A 96 -5.57 5.51 17.64
N SER A 97 -6.65 5.99 17.00
CA SER A 97 -7.51 7.06 17.54
C SER A 97 -8.67 6.52 18.39
N TYR A 98 -9.18 5.33 18.05
CA TYR A 98 -10.37 4.79 18.70
C TYR A 98 -10.04 3.50 19.48
N PRO A 99 -10.29 3.44 20.79
CA PRO A 99 -10.17 2.20 21.55
C PRO A 99 -11.08 1.10 20.99
N GLN A 100 -10.65 -0.14 21.10
CA GLN A 100 -11.34 -1.32 20.56
C GLN A 100 -12.78 -1.51 21.04
N GLU A 101 -13.14 -0.94 22.20
CA GLU A 101 -14.46 -1.06 22.82
C GLU A 101 -15.53 -0.16 22.19
N LYS A 102 -15.14 0.89 21.48
CA LYS A 102 -16.10 1.73 20.75
C LYS A 102 -16.25 1.21 19.33
N HIS A 103 -17.30 0.44 19.09
CA HIS A 103 -17.69 -0.05 17.76
C HIS A 103 -17.78 1.13 16.78
N ALA A 104 -16.77 1.31 15.95
CA ALA A 104 -16.91 2.16 14.78
C ALA A 104 -17.98 1.52 13.89
N ALA A 105 -19.12 2.17 13.74
CA ALA A 105 -20.34 1.64 13.15
C ALA A 105 -20.25 1.42 11.63
N TYR A 106 -19.09 1.58 11.01
CA TYR A 106 -18.98 1.64 9.58
C TYR A 106 -18.03 0.57 9.02
N SER A 107 -18.60 -0.60 8.77
CA SER A 107 -18.04 -1.52 7.77
C SER A 107 -18.39 -0.98 6.37
N PHE A 108 -17.75 0.10 5.98
CA PHE A 108 -17.95 0.69 4.67
C PHE A 108 -16.94 0.06 3.71
N ILE A 109 -17.41 -0.85 2.85
CA ILE A 109 -16.73 -1.08 1.57
C ILE A 109 -17.15 0.10 0.70
N PRO A 110 -16.24 1.01 0.34
CA PRO A 110 -16.63 2.16 -0.46
C PRO A 110 -16.79 1.72 -1.93
N LEU A 111 -17.90 1.03 -2.21
CA LEU A 111 -18.32 0.75 -3.60
C LEU A 111 -18.24 1.98 -4.51
N PRO A 112 -18.59 3.21 -4.06
CA PRO A 112 -18.39 4.42 -4.87
C PRO A 112 -16.92 4.68 -5.22
N LEU A 113 -15.96 4.31 -4.38
CA LEU A 113 -14.53 4.49 -4.65
C LEU A 113 -14.03 3.50 -5.73
N LEU A 114 -14.71 2.37 -5.94
CA LEU A 114 -14.46 1.47 -7.07
C LEU A 114 -14.82 2.12 -8.41
N ALA A 115 -15.76 3.04 -8.42
CA ALA A 115 -16.17 3.75 -9.63
C ALA A 115 -15.20 4.88 -10.03
N LEU A 116 -14.39 5.41 -9.09
CA LEU A 116 -13.46 6.51 -9.37
C LEU A 116 -12.46 6.23 -10.50
N PRO A 117 -11.88 5.03 -10.67
CA PRO A 117 -11.03 4.74 -11.82
C PRO A 117 -11.76 4.87 -13.15
N PHE A 118 -13.04 4.54 -13.19
CA PHE A 118 -13.89 4.66 -14.39
C PHE A 118 -14.33 6.10 -14.65
N LEU A 119 -14.47 6.91 -13.61
CA LEU A 119 -14.74 8.35 -13.72
C LEU A 119 -13.53 9.14 -14.23
N SER A 120 -12.32 8.56 -14.20
CA SER A 120 -11.12 9.21 -14.73
C SER A 120 -11.17 9.45 -16.25
N GLU A 121 -12.07 8.80 -16.98
CA GLU A 121 -12.31 9.12 -18.40
C GLU A 121 -13.01 10.47 -18.57
N THR A 122 -13.84 10.88 -17.62
CA THR A 122 -14.54 12.19 -17.67
C THR A 122 -13.60 13.34 -17.25
N VAL A 123 -12.46 13.03 -16.63
CA VAL A 123 -11.46 14.03 -16.18
C VAL A 123 -10.29 14.12 -17.19
N LYS A 124 -10.53 13.83 -18.47
CA LYS A 124 -9.50 13.86 -19.54
C LYS A 124 -8.84 15.22 -19.74
N GLU A 125 -9.47 16.31 -19.32
CA GLU A 125 -8.95 17.67 -19.44
C GLU A 125 -8.15 18.14 -18.21
N PHE A 126 -8.23 17.42 -17.10
CA PHE A 126 -7.48 17.71 -15.89
C PHE A 126 -6.29 16.77 -15.81
N ASP A 127 -5.06 17.29 -15.75
CA ASP A 127 -3.86 16.49 -15.52
C ASP A 127 -3.86 16.00 -14.05
N GLY A 128 -4.86 15.16 -13.75
CA GLY A 128 -5.14 14.62 -12.41
C GLY A 128 -4.09 13.65 -11.91
N THR A 129 -3.14 13.26 -12.74
CA THR A 129 -2.07 12.31 -12.37
C THR A 129 -1.26 12.84 -11.21
N MET A 130 -0.93 14.13 -11.19
CA MET A 130 -0.17 14.74 -10.09
C MET A 130 -0.93 14.74 -8.78
N ILE A 131 -2.24 14.98 -8.79
CA ILE A 131 -3.09 14.93 -7.57
C ILE A 131 -3.06 13.51 -6.99
N PHE A 132 -3.22 12.49 -7.83
CA PHE A 132 -3.15 11.10 -7.38
C PHE A 132 -1.78 10.74 -6.82
N VAL A 133 -0.70 11.19 -7.45
CA VAL A 133 0.67 10.96 -6.94
C VAL A 133 0.86 11.62 -5.58
N VAL A 134 0.44 12.87 -5.40
CA VAL A 134 0.56 13.57 -4.12
C VAL A 134 -0.26 12.88 -3.02
N LEU A 135 -1.51 12.54 -3.30
CA LEU A 135 -2.37 11.83 -2.34
C LEU A 135 -1.83 10.43 -2.02
N MET A 136 -1.27 9.74 -3.00
CA MET A 136 -0.61 8.44 -2.81
C MET A 136 0.59 8.57 -1.85
N VAL A 137 1.47 9.55 -2.08
CA VAL A 137 2.63 9.81 -1.23
C VAL A 137 2.20 10.15 0.20
N LEU A 138 1.17 10.99 0.36
CA LEU A 138 0.60 11.31 1.67
C LEU A 138 0.01 10.06 2.34
N GLY A 139 -0.71 9.22 1.59
CA GLY A 139 -1.25 7.95 2.10
C GLY A 139 -0.15 7.01 2.59
N VAL A 140 0.91 6.82 1.80
CA VAL A 140 2.08 6.01 2.19
C VAL A 140 2.75 6.59 3.43
N LEU A 141 2.99 7.90 3.47
CA LEU A 141 3.63 8.56 4.60
C LEU A 141 2.83 8.37 5.89
N VAL A 142 1.51 8.55 5.85
CA VAL A 142 0.64 8.36 7.03
C VAL A 142 0.59 6.89 7.45
N MET A 143 0.52 5.97 6.48
CA MET A 143 0.56 4.53 6.74
C MET A 143 1.86 4.13 7.44
N ASP A 144 3.01 4.52 6.89
CA ASP A 144 4.33 4.17 7.44
C ASP A 144 4.59 4.86 8.78
N ALA A 145 4.21 6.13 8.94
CA ALA A 145 4.28 6.83 10.22
C ALA A 145 3.43 6.13 11.30
N SER A 146 2.25 5.64 10.96
CA SER A 146 1.40 4.87 11.87
C SER A 146 2.06 3.55 12.28
N LEU A 147 2.68 2.83 11.33
CA LEU A 147 3.42 1.59 11.61
C LEU A 147 4.66 1.86 12.46
N VAL A 148 5.40 2.94 12.20
CA VAL A 148 6.54 3.38 13.03
C VAL A 148 6.07 3.71 14.45
N TYR A 149 4.96 4.44 14.59
CA TYR A 149 4.39 4.73 15.91
C TYR A 149 4.04 3.45 16.68
N ILE A 150 3.44 2.46 16.01
CA ILE A 150 3.15 1.14 16.60
C ILE A 150 4.47 0.46 17.02
N ALA A 151 5.50 0.50 16.17
CA ALA A 151 6.81 -0.08 16.46
C ALA A 151 7.49 0.56 17.68
N ILE A 152 7.39 1.88 17.84
CA ILE A 152 7.89 2.60 19.01
C ILE A 152 7.14 2.16 20.26
N LYS A 153 5.81 2.12 20.20
CA LYS A 153 4.96 1.75 21.34
C LYS A 153 5.18 0.31 21.80
N THR A 154 5.44 -0.59 20.86
CA THR A 154 5.75 -2.01 21.15
C THR A 154 7.23 -2.27 21.41
N LYS A 155 8.06 -1.21 21.50
CA LYS A 155 9.53 -1.28 21.72
C LYS A 155 10.28 -2.11 20.66
N ASN A 156 9.72 -2.22 19.46
CA ASN A 156 10.29 -2.97 18.34
C ASN A 156 11.11 -2.05 17.42
N TYR A 157 12.08 -1.34 17.96
CA TYR A 157 12.85 -0.31 17.24
C TYR A 157 13.52 -0.82 15.96
N PHE A 158 13.90 -2.09 15.93
CA PHE A 158 14.53 -2.68 14.73
C PHE A 158 13.63 -2.64 13.50
N ILE A 159 12.32 -2.72 13.68
CA ILE A 159 11.33 -2.68 12.60
C ILE A 159 11.26 -1.29 11.96
N ILE A 160 11.52 -0.23 12.75
CA ILE A 160 11.52 1.15 12.26
C ILE A 160 12.52 1.33 11.12
N ILE A 161 13.69 0.68 11.23
CA ILE A 161 14.73 0.76 10.19
C ILE A 161 14.20 0.20 8.87
N PHE A 162 13.53 -0.97 8.90
CA PHE A 162 12.97 -1.58 7.68
C PHE A 162 11.87 -0.73 7.06
N ILE A 163 10.96 -0.17 7.87
CA ILE A 163 9.88 0.71 7.39
C ILE A 163 10.48 2.00 6.81
N ALA A 164 11.42 2.63 7.50
CA ALA A 164 12.04 3.87 7.04
C ALA A 164 12.80 3.68 5.72
N ILE A 165 13.58 2.60 5.59
CA ILE A 165 14.29 2.31 4.36
C ILE A 165 13.29 1.96 3.24
N SER A 166 12.25 1.15 3.51
CA SER A 166 11.18 0.86 2.56
C SER A 166 10.53 2.15 2.04
N PHE A 167 10.24 3.09 2.93
CA PHE A 167 9.68 4.39 2.57
C PHE A 167 10.61 5.18 1.64
N VAL A 168 11.92 5.23 1.94
CA VAL A 168 12.92 5.89 1.08
C VAL A 168 12.95 5.26 -0.31
N PHE A 169 12.89 3.92 -0.42
CA PHE A 169 12.83 3.24 -1.70
C PHE A 169 11.53 3.52 -2.46
N THR A 170 10.40 3.63 -1.75
CA THR A 170 9.10 4.00 -2.35
C THR A 170 9.12 5.42 -2.92
N LEU A 171 9.68 6.38 -2.17
CA LEU A 171 9.88 7.75 -2.66
C LEU A 171 10.89 7.78 -3.82
N GLY A 172 11.98 7.02 -3.70
CA GLY A 172 12.99 6.87 -4.74
C GLY A 172 12.38 6.35 -6.04
N MET A 173 11.47 5.36 -5.96
CA MET A 173 10.75 4.84 -7.12
C MET A 173 9.88 5.94 -7.78
N GLY A 174 9.20 6.76 -6.98
CA GLY A 174 8.44 7.92 -7.48
C GLY A 174 9.32 8.89 -8.26
N TYR A 175 10.49 9.23 -7.71
CA TYR A 175 11.47 10.10 -8.39
C TYR A 175 12.04 9.45 -9.65
N LEU A 176 12.43 8.18 -9.59
CA LEU A 176 13.01 7.45 -10.74
C LEU A 176 12.00 7.30 -11.89
N SER A 177 10.71 7.23 -11.58
CA SER A 177 9.66 7.16 -12.61
C SER A 177 9.59 8.42 -13.48
N THR A 178 10.07 9.57 -12.99
CA THR A 178 10.15 10.82 -13.75
C THR A 178 11.37 10.90 -14.68
N LYS A 179 12.27 9.92 -14.63
CA LYS A 179 13.51 9.86 -15.43
C LYS A 179 13.35 8.85 -16.57
N PRO A 180 12.98 9.30 -17.79
CA PRO A 180 12.79 8.40 -18.95
C PRO A 180 14.09 7.72 -19.37
N ASP A 181 15.24 8.38 -19.20
CA ASP A 181 16.55 7.88 -19.63
C ASP A 181 17.08 6.74 -18.78
N LEU A 182 16.48 6.52 -17.58
CA LEU A 182 16.92 5.47 -16.69
C LEU A 182 16.28 4.13 -17.08
N SER A 183 17.12 3.08 -17.09
CA SER A 183 16.65 1.72 -17.38
C SER A 183 15.51 1.30 -16.45
N ASP A 184 14.45 0.75 -17.01
CA ASP A 184 13.30 0.24 -16.26
C ASP A 184 13.68 -0.88 -15.30
N TRP A 185 14.73 -1.64 -15.58
CA TRP A 185 15.29 -2.63 -14.67
C TRP A 185 15.74 -2.03 -13.33
N ILE A 186 16.39 -0.85 -13.35
CA ILE A 186 16.81 -0.17 -12.14
C ILE A 186 15.59 0.24 -11.31
N LYS A 187 14.56 0.78 -11.97
CA LYS A 187 13.30 1.17 -11.32
C LYS A 187 12.65 -0.01 -10.62
N GLU A 188 12.55 -1.16 -11.31
CA GLU A 188 11.91 -2.34 -10.75
C GLU A 188 12.75 -3.03 -9.64
N ILE A 189 14.06 -2.98 -9.72
CA ILE A 189 14.92 -3.45 -8.62
C ILE A 189 14.71 -2.59 -7.38
N VAL A 190 14.68 -1.27 -7.51
CA VAL A 190 14.42 -0.32 -6.40
C VAL A 190 13.05 -0.61 -5.79
N ASN A 191 12.01 -0.78 -6.62
CA ASN A 191 10.67 -1.15 -6.16
C ASN A 191 10.66 -2.48 -5.41
N THR A 192 11.30 -3.51 -5.98
CA THR A 192 11.38 -4.84 -5.38
C THR A 192 12.07 -4.81 -4.01
N VAL A 193 13.17 -4.09 -3.86
CA VAL A 193 13.86 -3.93 -2.59
C VAL A 193 12.95 -3.24 -1.57
N GLY A 194 12.27 -2.15 -1.96
CA GLY A 194 11.32 -1.46 -1.10
C GLY A 194 10.23 -2.39 -0.58
N GLN A 195 9.60 -3.17 -1.47
CA GLN A 195 8.53 -4.11 -1.09
C GLN A 195 9.04 -5.30 -0.28
N ALA A 196 10.26 -5.77 -0.53
CA ALA A 196 10.89 -6.82 0.29
C ALA A 196 11.13 -6.34 1.73
N LEU A 197 11.55 -5.09 1.91
CA LEU A 197 11.73 -4.49 3.24
C LEU A 197 10.39 -4.30 3.95
N PHE A 198 9.34 -3.86 3.25
CA PHE A 198 7.99 -3.79 3.78
C PHE A 198 7.49 -5.17 4.25
N MET A 199 7.62 -6.20 3.42
CA MET A 199 7.27 -7.57 3.78
C MET A 199 8.08 -8.07 4.97
N THR A 200 9.39 -7.81 5.00
CA THR A 200 10.27 -8.22 6.09
C THR A 200 9.85 -7.57 7.40
N SER A 201 9.51 -6.28 7.39
CA SER A 201 8.98 -5.57 8.56
C SER A 201 7.72 -6.25 9.11
N ALA A 202 6.79 -6.64 8.24
CA ALA A 202 5.55 -7.33 8.61
C ALA A 202 5.81 -8.71 9.25
N ILE A 203 6.75 -9.48 8.69
CA ILE A 203 7.13 -10.81 9.23
C ILE A 203 7.77 -10.67 10.62
N ILE A 204 8.68 -9.70 10.80
CA ILE A 204 9.33 -9.46 12.08
C ILE A 204 8.31 -8.99 13.13
N PHE A 205 7.40 -8.09 12.75
CA PHE A 205 6.31 -7.65 13.62
C PHE A 205 5.47 -8.84 14.12
N LYS A 206 5.09 -9.73 13.21
CA LYS A 206 4.31 -10.91 13.57
C LYS A 206 5.05 -11.82 14.53
N LYS A 207 6.37 -12.02 14.33
CA LYS A 207 7.18 -12.90 15.20
C LYS A 207 7.37 -12.35 16.61
N LYS A 208 7.51 -11.03 16.74
CA LYS A 208 7.73 -10.38 18.06
C LYS A 208 6.45 -10.14 18.84
N GLY A 209 5.28 -10.28 18.19
CA GLY A 209 3.98 -10.06 18.79
C GLY A 209 3.64 -8.58 18.97
N LEU A 210 2.34 -8.33 19.16
CA LEU A 210 1.78 -7.00 19.45
C LEU A 210 1.07 -7.01 20.83
N ASP A 211 1.50 -7.88 21.72
CA ASP A 211 0.79 -8.11 22.99
C ASP A 211 0.68 -6.84 23.85
N ASP A 212 1.64 -5.92 23.70
CA ASP A 212 1.65 -4.66 24.43
C ASP A 212 0.65 -3.60 23.90
N ILE A 213 0.08 -3.74 22.69
CA ILE A 213 -0.87 -2.73 22.17
C ILE A 213 -2.15 -2.70 23.01
N ASN A 214 -2.64 -3.85 23.47
CA ASN A 214 -3.84 -3.91 24.31
C ASN A 214 -3.61 -3.23 25.66
N SER A 215 -2.39 -3.29 26.23
CA SER A 215 -2.06 -2.65 27.48
C SER A 215 -2.03 -1.12 27.40
N LEU A 216 -1.75 -0.57 26.21
CA LEU A 216 -1.74 0.88 25.95
C LEU A 216 -3.16 1.47 25.90
N ASN A 217 -4.10 0.74 25.31
CA ASN A 217 -5.51 1.16 25.25
C ASN A 217 -6.19 1.06 26.61
N LEU A 218 -5.87 0.06 27.42
CA LEU A 218 -6.39 -0.09 28.78
C LEU A 218 -5.88 0.98 29.76
N LYS A 219 -4.67 1.49 29.57
CA LYS A 219 -4.14 2.60 30.39
C LYS A 219 -4.82 3.94 30.08
N LYS A 220 -5.22 4.17 28.82
CA LYS A 220 -5.92 5.39 28.41
C LYS A 220 -7.36 5.41 28.93
N SER A 221 -8.05 4.27 28.93
CA SER A 221 -9.43 4.12 29.46
C SER A 221 -9.52 4.24 30.99
N LYS A 222 -8.44 4.08 31.74
CA LYS A 222 -8.41 4.24 33.19
C LYS A 222 -7.97 5.65 33.64
N ALA A 223 -7.55 6.50 32.71
CA ALA A 223 -7.09 7.86 32.97
C ALA A 223 -8.15 8.93 32.60
N GLU A 224 -9.25 8.52 31.98
CA GLU A 224 -10.48 9.29 31.72
C GLU A 224 -11.57 8.83 32.70
#